data_aef9720534d91ce3cd69f6242469570e
#
_entry.id   aef9720534d91ce3cd69f6242469570e
#
_cell.length_a   1.000
_cell.length_b   1.000
_cell.length_c   1.000
_cell.angle_alpha   90.00
_cell.angle_beta   90.00
_cell.angle_gamma   90.00
#
_symmetry.space_group_name_H-M   'P 1'
#
loop_
_entity.id
_entity.type
_entity.pdbx_description
1 polymer ?
#
loop_
_entity_poly.entity_id
_entity_poly.type
_entity_poly.pdbx_seq_one_letter_code
_entity_poly.pdbx_strand_id
1 'polypeptide(L)'
;MKNTKKIISLVLAICMLASLAISASASDLPSGNMVGESGGTGTSSVTLSSTADGSIGGDPAATKMSVTVPTVLPIAVGTDGTVSTATDAKIVNNSFGAVKVNSVSIEAAQGWSLAAFGDKATLAHEKVNSNKFGFSLCLGDGEEKLTDDKNASKQTLLDAAVEGCFMSGVGDTSANSIGIAYDAIVTPVSEAVTNTAIASVLFIIAWDAV
;
A
#
# COMPACT_ATOMS: atom_id res chain seq x y z
N MET A 1 -8.71 61.75 -4.16
CA MET A 1 -8.77 60.29 -4.40
C MET A 1 -7.42 59.56 -4.55
N LYS A 2 -6.28 60.23 -4.64
CA LYS A 2 -4.96 59.59 -4.84
C LYS A 2 -4.32 59.08 -3.53
N ASN A 3 -4.72 59.59 -2.37
CA ASN A 3 -4.11 59.24 -1.09
C ASN A 3 -4.81 58.09 -0.37
N THR A 4 -6.06 57.80 -0.68
CA THR A 4 -6.83 56.71 -0.06
C THR A 4 -6.31 55.34 -0.47
N LYS A 5 -5.85 55.18 -1.71
CA LYS A 5 -5.26 53.93 -2.23
C LYS A 5 -3.92 53.57 -1.57
N LYS A 6 -3.12 54.58 -1.20
CA LYS A 6 -1.86 54.39 -0.46
C LYS A 6 -2.04 53.99 0.97
N ILE A 7 -3.08 54.48 1.61
CA ILE A 7 -3.41 54.14 3.00
C ILE A 7 -3.94 52.71 3.12
N ILE A 8 -4.79 52.29 2.17
CA ILE A 8 -5.31 50.92 2.09
C ILE A 8 -4.18 49.90 1.83
N SER A 9 -3.23 50.25 0.96
CA SER A 9 -2.08 49.37 0.69
C SER A 9 -1.14 49.24 1.88
N LEU A 10 -0.97 50.31 2.68
CA LEU A 10 -0.13 50.29 3.87
C LEU A 10 -0.77 49.49 5.00
N VAL A 11 -2.10 49.60 5.21
CA VAL A 11 -2.83 48.83 6.20
C VAL A 11 -2.83 47.33 5.84
N LEU A 12 -2.98 46.97 4.58
CA LEU A 12 -2.91 45.58 4.12
C LEU A 12 -1.50 44.97 4.32
N ALA A 13 -0.44 45.77 4.06
CA ALA A 13 0.95 45.33 4.26
C ALA A 13 1.28 45.14 5.77
N ILE A 14 0.73 45.95 6.63
CA ILE A 14 0.93 45.81 8.10
C ILE A 14 0.18 44.58 8.61
N CYS A 15 -1.01 44.27 8.09
CA CYS A 15 -1.73 43.02 8.45
C CYS A 15 -1.02 41.77 8.00
N MET A 16 -0.34 41.80 6.81
CA MET A 16 0.45 40.64 6.33
C MET A 16 1.76 40.45 7.11
N LEU A 17 2.39 41.53 7.56
CA LEU A 17 3.61 41.45 8.40
C LEU A 17 3.32 41.00 9.84
N ALA A 18 2.14 41.26 10.38
CA ALA A 18 1.75 40.75 11.70
C ALA A 18 1.46 39.23 11.70
N SER A 19 1.14 38.63 10.56
CA SER A 19 0.89 37.19 10.45
C SER A 19 2.17 36.35 10.30
N LEU A 20 3.33 36.96 10.03
CA LEU A 20 4.62 36.27 9.83
C LEU A 20 5.52 36.24 11.09
N ALA A 21 5.09 36.83 12.20
CA ALA A 21 5.93 37.02 13.40
C ALA A 21 5.52 36.18 14.63
N ILE A 22 4.72 35.11 14.45
CA ILE A 22 4.41 34.22 15.59
C ILE A 22 4.85 32.81 15.28
N SER A 23 6.16 32.60 15.22
CA SER A 23 6.76 31.33 15.63
C SER A 23 7.10 31.43 17.12
N ALA A 24 6.09 31.65 17.98
CA ALA A 24 6.27 31.52 19.40
C ALA A 24 6.11 30.06 19.77
N SER A 25 7.20 29.44 20.23
CA SER A 25 7.17 28.18 20.95
C SER A 25 6.05 28.18 22.00
N ALA A 26 5.22 27.14 21.97
CA ALA A 26 4.03 27.01 22.83
C ALA A 26 4.34 26.83 24.32
N SER A 27 5.60 27.00 24.73
CA SER A 27 6.02 26.86 26.16
C SER A 27 5.81 28.08 27.04
N ASP A 28 5.50 29.26 26.47
CA ASP A 28 5.33 30.51 27.23
C ASP A 28 4.10 31.28 26.76
N LEU A 29 2.93 30.66 26.71
CA LEU A 29 1.69 31.40 26.48
C LEU A 29 1.09 31.90 27.77
N PRO A 30 1.18 33.20 28.08
CA PRO A 30 0.13 33.81 28.85
C PRO A 30 -1.10 33.91 27.93
N SER A 31 -2.10 33.10 28.27
CA SER A 31 -3.51 33.29 27.94
C SER A 31 -3.84 34.20 26.74
N GLY A 32 -4.13 33.61 25.59
CA GLY A 32 -5.08 34.08 24.59
C GLY A 32 -5.06 35.55 24.18
N ASN A 33 -5.30 35.80 22.89
CA ASN A 33 -5.63 37.14 22.39
C ASN A 33 -6.76 37.70 23.21
N MET A 34 -6.47 38.74 24.03
CA MET A 34 -7.47 39.47 24.81
C MET A 34 -8.42 40.20 23.87
N VAL A 35 -9.64 39.72 23.79
CA VAL A 35 -10.73 40.46 23.17
C VAL A 35 -11.10 41.58 24.16
N GLY A 36 -11.07 42.84 23.72
CA GLY A 36 -11.38 43.96 24.58
C GLY A 36 -12.78 43.86 25.18
N GLU A 37 -13.03 44.58 26.28
CA GLU A 37 -14.31 44.58 27.03
C GLU A 37 -15.53 44.94 26.18
N SER A 38 -15.33 45.60 25.02
CA SER A 38 -16.40 45.99 24.09
C SER A 38 -16.69 44.92 23.03
N GLY A 39 -16.05 43.75 23.12
CA GLY A 39 -16.12 42.70 22.11
C GLY A 39 -15.12 42.92 20.96
N GLY A 40 -14.89 41.89 20.18
CA GLY A 40 -13.96 41.87 19.04
C GLY A 40 -13.80 40.48 18.48
N THR A 41 -12.98 40.36 17.43
CA THR A 41 -12.62 39.08 16.83
C THR A 41 -11.17 38.71 17.14
N GLY A 42 -10.95 37.53 17.66
CA GLY A 42 -9.63 36.91 17.80
C GLY A 42 -9.40 35.86 16.76
N THR A 43 -8.17 35.75 16.25
CA THR A 43 -7.76 34.68 15.32
C THR A 43 -6.62 33.89 15.95
N SER A 44 -6.67 32.56 15.82
CA SER A 44 -5.59 31.67 16.23
C SER A 44 -5.13 30.86 15.03
N SER A 45 -3.82 30.73 14.90
CA SER A 45 -3.26 29.82 13.87
C SER A 45 -3.16 28.42 14.44
N VAL A 46 -3.59 27.43 13.65
CA VAL A 46 -3.36 26.03 13.93
C VAL A 46 -2.11 25.61 13.16
N THR A 47 -1.08 25.18 13.88
CA THR A 47 0.17 24.69 13.28
C THR A 47 0.29 23.20 13.49
N LEU A 48 0.77 22.50 12.45
CA LEU A 48 1.06 21.07 12.50
C LEU A 48 2.57 20.86 12.56
N SER A 49 3.00 20.05 13.53
CA SER A 49 4.37 19.53 13.59
C SER A 49 4.30 18.00 13.66
N SER A 50 5.14 17.35 12.88
CA SER A 50 5.29 15.88 12.91
C SER A 50 6.48 15.56 13.82
N THR A 51 6.25 14.79 14.89
CA THR A 51 7.28 14.39 15.87
C THR A 51 7.26 12.89 16.13
N ALA A 52 8.39 12.33 16.53
CA ALA A 52 8.56 10.89 16.70
C ALA A 52 7.67 10.29 17.80
N ASP A 53 7.40 11.05 18.86
CA ASP A 53 6.61 10.67 20.03
C ASP A 53 5.25 11.36 20.13
N GLY A 54 4.90 12.22 19.14
CA GLY A 54 3.67 13.02 19.16
C GLY A 54 3.71 14.20 20.10
N SER A 55 4.86 14.55 20.69
CA SER A 55 5.01 15.69 21.59
C SER A 55 5.10 17.02 20.84
N ILE A 56 4.64 18.10 21.46
CA ILE A 56 4.82 19.45 20.91
C ILE A 56 6.29 19.86 21.09
N GLY A 57 6.97 20.18 19.97
CA GLY A 57 8.37 20.60 19.99
C GLY A 57 9.39 19.45 20.07
N GLY A 58 8.97 18.19 19.92
CA GLY A 58 9.86 17.04 19.80
C GLY A 58 10.61 16.97 18.47
N ASP A 59 11.49 15.97 18.31
CA ASP A 59 12.27 15.77 17.08
C ASP A 59 11.35 15.50 15.87
N PRO A 60 11.54 16.20 14.74
CA PRO A 60 10.75 15.99 13.54
C PRO A 60 10.82 14.53 13.05
N ALA A 61 9.67 13.95 12.72
CA ALA A 61 9.59 12.60 12.19
C ALA A 61 8.50 12.49 11.12
N ALA A 62 8.79 11.72 10.07
CA ALA A 62 7.79 11.36 9.08
C ALA A 62 7.00 10.12 9.54
N THR A 63 5.77 10.00 9.05
CA THR A 63 4.98 8.77 9.21
C THR A 63 5.73 7.59 8.58
N LYS A 64 5.88 6.51 9.34
CA LYS A 64 6.57 5.30 8.89
C LYS A 64 5.59 4.35 8.22
N MET A 65 6.02 3.77 7.09
CA MET A 65 5.31 2.66 6.46
C MET A 65 5.57 1.38 7.24
N SER A 66 4.49 0.65 7.52
CA SER A 66 4.50 -0.66 8.16
C SER A 66 3.41 -1.52 7.52
N VAL A 67 3.80 -2.53 6.74
CA VAL A 67 2.87 -3.41 6.03
C VAL A 67 3.30 -4.85 6.24
N THR A 68 2.36 -5.71 6.58
CA THR A 68 2.56 -7.15 6.68
C THR A 68 2.11 -7.82 5.39
N VAL A 69 3.00 -8.61 4.78
CA VAL A 69 2.74 -9.41 3.57
C VAL A 69 2.92 -10.89 3.95
N PRO A 70 2.14 -11.82 3.37
CA PRO A 70 2.37 -13.25 3.59
C PRO A 70 3.79 -13.65 3.19
N THR A 71 4.44 -14.44 4.01
CA THR A 71 5.78 -15.00 3.71
C THR A 71 5.71 -16.21 2.79
N VAL A 72 4.56 -16.89 2.75
CA VAL A 72 4.31 -18.06 1.92
C VAL A 72 2.87 -17.99 1.40
N LEU A 73 2.69 -18.35 0.14
CA LEU A 73 1.41 -18.66 -0.48
C LEU A 73 1.39 -20.17 -0.77
N PRO A 74 0.90 -21.01 0.14
CA PRO A 74 1.00 -22.46 0.01
C PRO A 74 0.01 -22.98 -1.04
N ILE A 75 0.46 -23.94 -1.84
CA ILE A 75 -0.39 -24.74 -2.72
C ILE A 75 -0.21 -26.22 -2.40
N ALA A 76 -1.27 -26.99 -2.46
CA ALA A 76 -1.23 -28.43 -2.37
C ALA A 76 -1.85 -29.05 -3.63
N VAL A 77 -1.17 -30.02 -4.21
CA VAL A 77 -1.61 -30.70 -5.44
C VAL A 77 -2.04 -32.11 -5.08
N GLY A 78 -3.29 -32.44 -5.37
CA GLY A 78 -3.83 -33.79 -5.22
C GLY A 78 -3.32 -34.77 -6.30
N THR A 79 -3.51 -36.05 -6.08
CA THR A 79 -3.12 -37.12 -7.03
C THR A 79 -3.86 -37.03 -8.37
N ASP A 80 -4.98 -36.34 -8.41
CA ASP A 80 -5.80 -36.07 -9.59
C ASP A 80 -5.43 -34.73 -10.28
N GLY A 81 -4.39 -34.03 -9.79
CA GLY A 81 -3.96 -32.74 -10.29
C GLY A 81 -4.81 -31.55 -9.80
N THR A 82 -5.74 -31.76 -8.87
CA THR A 82 -6.51 -30.68 -8.27
C THR A 82 -5.61 -29.90 -7.31
N VAL A 83 -5.62 -28.56 -7.42
CA VAL A 83 -4.87 -27.65 -6.54
C VAL A 83 -5.79 -27.14 -5.44
N SER A 84 -5.23 -27.02 -4.24
CA SER A 84 -5.86 -26.36 -3.09
C SER A 84 -4.93 -25.26 -2.59
N THR A 85 -5.50 -24.14 -2.21
CA THR A 85 -4.80 -22.93 -1.78
C THR A 85 -5.30 -22.45 -0.42
N ALA A 86 -4.55 -21.57 0.25
CA ALA A 86 -5.01 -20.94 1.47
C ALA A 86 -6.07 -19.86 1.14
N THR A 87 -7.08 -19.75 1.98
CA THR A 87 -8.22 -18.81 1.81
C THR A 87 -8.13 -17.59 2.73
N ASP A 88 -7.12 -17.53 3.60
CA ASP A 88 -6.94 -16.49 4.63
C ASP A 88 -5.71 -15.59 4.35
N ALA A 89 -5.08 -15.75 3.20
CA ALA A 89 -3.93 -14.93 2.81
C ALA A 89 -4.36 -13.46 2.65
N LYS A 90 -3.60 -12.54 3.26
CA LYS A 90 -3.91 -11.11 3.19
C LYS A 90 -2.67 -10.25 3.38
N ILE A 91 -2.71 -9.04 2.83
CA ILE A 91 -1.79 -7.95 3.13
C ILE A 91 -2.48 -7.04 4.16
N VAL A 92 -1.75 -6.58 5.17
CA VAL A 92 -2.29 -5.72 6.24
C VAL A 92 -1.45 -4.46 6.34
N ASN A 93 -2.10 -3.31 6.24
CA ASN A 93 -1.49 -2.01 6.49
C ASN A 93 -1.54 -1.70 7.98
N ASN A 94 -0.38 -1.63 8.61
CA ASN A 94 -0.20 -1.23 10.01
C ASN A 94 0.29 0.24 10.12
N SER A 95 0.37 0.95 8.98
CA SER A 95 0.77 2.36 8.94
C SER A 95 -0.39 3.27 9.37
N PHE A 96 -0.09 4.47 9.83
CA PHE A 96 -1.11 5.48 10.09
C PHE A 96 -1.74 6.02 8.78
N GLY A 97 -0.98 6.09 7.69
CA GLY A 97 -1.46 6.57 6.39
C GLY A 97 -1.94 5.44 5.47
N ALA A 98 -2.70 5.80 4.44
CA ALA A 98 -3.15 4.87 3.41
C ALA A 98 -1.99 4.41 2.53
N VAL A 99 -2.04 3.13 2.12
CA VAL A 99 -1.06 2.52 1.21
C VAL A 99 -1.76 1.78 0.09
N LYS A 100 -1.02 1.47 -0.96
CA LYS A 100 -1.49 0.66 -2.07
C LYS A 100 -0.47 -0.39 -2.48
N VAL A 101 -0.94 -1.50 -3.01
CA VAL A 101 -0.11 -2.44 -3.76
C VAL A 101 0.11 -1.82 -5.13
N ASN A 102 1.32 -1.31 -5.36
CA ASN A 102 1.64 -0.57 -6.59
C ASN A 102 1.94 -1.50 -7.76
N SER A 103 2.59 -2.63 -7.51
CA SER A 103 2.82 -3.64 -8.54
C SER A 103 3.03 -5.02 -7.92
N VAL A 104 2.77 -6.05 -8.73
CA VAL A 104 3.01 -7.45 -8.37
C VAL A 104 3.72 -8.16 -9.51
N SER A 105 4.76 -8.89 -9.20
CA SER A 105 5.43 -9.77 -10.15
C SER A 105 5.65 -11.15 -9.56
N ILE A 106 5.73 -12.14 -10.44
CA ILE A 106 6.03 -13.53 -10.09
C ILE A 106 7.29 -13.98 -10.82
N GLU A 107 8.16 -14.71 -10.14
CA GLU A 107 9.40 -15.26 -10.68
C GLU A 107 9.48 -16.74 -10.33
N ALA A 108 9.69 -17.57 -11.34
CA ALA A 108 9.84 -19.02 -11.16
C ALA A 108 11.14 -19.32 -10.39
N ALA A 109 11.09 -20.27 -9.48
CA ALA A 109 12.29 -20.79 -8.81
C ALA A 109 13.17 -21.57 -9.79
N GLN A 110 14.43 -21.74 -9.42
CA GLN A 110 15.36 -22.53 -10.24
C GLN A 110 14.81 -23.94 -10.50
N GLY A 111 14.83 -24.35 -11.77
CA GLY A 111 14.32 -25.63 -12.22
C GLY A 111 12.80 -25.67 -12.46
N TRP A 112 12.11 -24.55 -12.26
CA TRP A 112 10.69 -24.37 -12.59
C TRP A 112 10.50 -23.32 -13.70
N SER A 113 9.33 -23.34 -14.32
CA SER A 113 8.97 -22.41 -15.38
C SER A 113 7.52 -21.97 -15.26
N LEU A 114 7.27 -20.70 -15.53
CA LEU A 114 5.91 -20.16 -15.66
C LEU A 114 5.29 -20.63 -16.98
N ALA A 115 4.01 -20.89 -16.94
CA ALA A 115 3.16 -21.20 -18.08
C ALA A 115 1.86 -20.42 -18.00
N ALA A 116 1.07 -20.41 -19.05
CA ALA A 116 -0.26 -19.82 -19.01
C ALA A 116 -1.14 -20.54 -17.98
N PHE A 117 -1.81 -19.73 -17.15
CA PHE A 117 -2.85 -20.25 -16.26
C PHE A 117 -4.11 -20.59 -17.09
N GLY A 118 -4.74 -21.70 -16.75
CA GLY A 118 -5.96 -22.18 -17.36
C GLY A 118 -6.60 -23.26 -16.50
N ASP A 119 -7.43 -24.10 -17.09
CA ASP A 119 -7.91 -25.29 -16.38
C ASP A 119 -6.78 -26.32 -16.20
N LYS A 120 -6.95 -27.29 -15.32
CA LYS A 120 -5.91 -28.29 -15.05
C LYS A 120 -5.52 -29.11 -16.29
N ALA A 121 -6.38 -29.20 -17.31
CA ALA A 121 -6.10 -29.89 -18.55
C ALA A 121 -5.02 -29.18 -19.38
N THR A 122 -4.79 -27.90 -19.16
CA THR A 122 -3.78 -27.08 -19.86
C THR A 122 -2.38 -27.69 -19.74
N LEU A 123 -2.01 -28.14 -18.54
CA LEU A 123 -0.70 -28.75 -18.27
C LEU A 123 -0.73 -30.28 -18.15
N ALA A 124 -1.89 -30.92 -18.24
CA ALA A 124 -2.03 -32.37 -18.08
C ALA A 124 -1.32 -33.20 -19.19
N HIS A 125 -1.09 -32.60 -20.36
CA HIS A 125 -0.41 -33.22 -21.47
C HIS A 125 1.11 -33.04 -21.47
N GLU A 126 1.61 -32.20 -20.53
CA GLU A 126 3.05 -32.00 -20.39
C GLU A 126 3.74 -33.28 -19.85
N LYS A 127 5.01 -33.41 -20.14
CA LYS A 127 5.79 -34.52 -19.58
C LYS A 127 5.84 -34.42 -18.06
N VAL A 128 5.76 -35.57 -17.40
CA VAL A 128 5.97 -35.67 -15.95
C VAL A 128 7.33 -35.05 -15.58
N ASN A 129 7.38 -34.27 -14.50
CA ASN A 129 8.56 -33.51 -14.04
C ASN A 129 9.06 -32.45 -15.03
N SER A 130 8.22 -31.93 -15.92
CA SER A 130 8.59 -30.76 -16.73
C SER A 130 8.63 -29.47 -15.89
N ASN A 131 8.14 -29.50 -14.65
CA ASN A 131 8.21 -28.42 -13.65
C ASN A 131 7.68 -27.08 -14.19
N LYS A 132 6.52 -27.13 -14.83
CA LYS A 132 5.80 -25.95 -15.26
C LYS A 132 4.61 -25.69 -14.35
N PHE A 133 4.29 -24.44 -14.14
CA PHE A 133 3.06 -24.07 -13.41
C PHE A 133 2.48 -22.76 -13.98
N GLY A 134 1.16 -22.70 -14.03
CA GLY A 134 0.40 -21.47 -14.23
C GLY A 134 -0.09 -20.96 -12.89
N PHE A 135 -0.22 -19.65 -12.75
CA PHE A 135 -0.61 -19.00 -11.51
C PHE A 135 -1.63 -17.91 -11.77
N SER A 136 -2.63 -17.81 -10.90
CA SER A 136 -3.57 -16.69 -10.86
C SER A 136 -3.50 -15.96 -9.52
N LEU A 137 -3.78 -14.66 -9.54
CA LEU A 137 -3.81 -13.79 -8.37
C LEU A 137 -4.92 -12.77 -8.49
N CYS A 138 -5.69 -12.62 -7.43
CA CYS A 138 -6.66 -11.54 -7.26
C CYS A 138 -6.41 -10.84 -5.93
N LEU A 139 -6.39 -9.51 -5.94
CA LEU A 139 -6.26 -8.68 -4.75
C LEU A 139 -7.60 -8.04 -4.41
N GLY A 140 -8.11 -8.29 -3.20
CA GLY A 140 -9.42 -7.81 -2.78
C GLY A 140 -10.52 -8.21 -3.75
N ASP A 141 -11.33 -7.24 -4.16
CA ASP A 141 -12.40 -7.42 -5.15
C ASP A 141 -11.96 -7.04 -6.59
N GLY A 142 -10.65 -6.96 -6.81
CA GLY A 142 -10.09 -6.58 -8.11
C GLY A 142 -10.20 -7.67 -9.17
N GLU A 143 -9.63 -7.40 -10.34
CA GLU A 143 -9.57 -8.39 -11.42
C GLU A 143 -8.51 -9.46 -11.16
N GLU A 144 -8.82 -10.70 -11.51
CA GLU A 144 -7.87 -11.80 -11.51
C GLU A 144 -6.76 -11.56 -12.55
N LYS A 145 -5.51 -11.70 -12.13
CA LYS A 145 -4.32 -11.58 -12.99
C LYS A 145 -3.69 -12.95 -13.17
N LEU A 146 -3.41 -13.29 -14.41
CA LEU A 146 -2.99 -14.63 -14.83
C LEU A 146 -1.57 -14.60 -15.37
N THR A 147 -0.81 -15.66 -15.13
CA THR A 147 0.42 -15.91 -15.90
C THR A 147 0.07 -16.31 -17.33
N ASP A 148 0.99 -16.03 -18.25
CA ASP A 148 0.90 -16.38 -19.67
C ASP A 148 2.16 -17.17 -20.13
N ASP A 149 2.24 -17.47 -21.43
CA ASP A 149 3.38 -18.21 -22.01
C ASP A 149 4.52 -17.32 -22.53
N LYS A 150 4.42 -15.99 -22.33
CA LYS A 150 5.39 -15.05 -22.94
C LYS A 150 6.76 -15.08 -22.28
N ASN A 151 6.80 -15.29 -20.97
CA ASN A 151 8.06 -15.35 -20.23
C ASN A 151 8.00 -16.43 -19.16
N ALA A 152 8.78 -17.47 -19.35
CA ALA A 152 8.82 -18.63 -18.45
C ALA A 152 9.53 -18.38 -17.12
N SER A 153 10.30 -17.29 -17.00
CA SER A 153 11.11 -17.04 -15.81
C SER A 153 10.46 -16.00 -14.86
N LYS A 154 9.95 -14.91 -15.43
CA LYS A 154 9.40 -13.81 -14.64
C LYS A 154 8.29 -13.08 -15.39
N GLN A 155 7.21 -12.76 -14.71
CA GLN A 155 6.09 -12.02 -15.27
C GLN A 155 5.61 -10.94 -14.31
N THR A 156 5.15 -9.82 -14.86
CA THR A 156 4.43 -8.78 -14.11
C THR A 156 2.95 -9.11 -14.20
N LEU A 157 2.33 -9.37 -13.05
CA LEU A 157 0.90 -9.64 -12.94
C LEU A 157 0.11 -8.32 -12.82
N LEU A 158 0.70 -7.34 -12.14
CA LEU A 158 0.14 -6.02 -11.94
C LEU A 158 1.27 -4.99 -12.09
N ASP A 159 1.16 -4.06 -13.02
CA ASP A 159 2.16 -3.01 -13.30
C ASP A 159 1.84 -1.65 -12.66
N ALA A 160 0.58 -1.43 -12.27
CA ALA A 160 0.12 -0.25 -11.55
C ALA A 160 -1.07 -0.61 -10.64
N ALA A 161 -1.24 0.13 -9.54
CA ALA A 161 -2.37 -0.06 -8.63
C ALA A 161 -3.70 0.17 -9.35
N VAL A 162 -4.62 -0.77 -9.19
CA VAL A 162 -5.99 -0.74 -9.72
C VAL A 162 -6.98 -0.87 -8.55
N GLU A 163 -8.27 -0.90 -8.83
CA GLU A 163 -9.31 -1.20 -7.85
C GLU A 163 -8.97 -2.50 -7.09
N GLY A 164 -9.23 -2.52 -5.78
CA GLY A 164 -8.87 -3.62 -4.89
C GLY A 164 -7.44 -3.57 -4.33
N CYS A 165 -6.58 -2.64 -4.80
CA CYS A 165 -5.18 -2.53 -4.35
C CYS A 165 -4.94 -1.54 -3.20
N PHE A 166 -5.97 -0.85 -2.70
CA PHE A 166 -5.85 0.23 -1.74
C PHE A 166 -6.23 -0.21 -0.33
N MET A 167 -5.46 0.25 0.66
CA MET A 167 -5.69 -0.01 2.08
C MET A 167 -5.66 1.29 2.88
N SER A 168 -6.68 1.50 3.69
CA SER A 168 -6.71 2.59 4.68
C SER A 168 -5.62 2.42 5.74
N GLY A 169 -5.32 3.49 6.48
CA GLY A 169 -4.42 3.41 7.63
C GLY A 169 -5.03 2.63 8.80
N VAL A 170 -4.20 2.30 9.78
CA VAL A 170 -4.55 1.49 10.95
C VAL A 170 -5.77 1.98 11.75
N GLY A 171 -6.15 3.26 11.60
CA GLY A 171 -7.36 3.84 12.22
C GLY A 171 -8.68 3.29 11.64
N ASP A 172 -8.66 2.69 10.47
CA ASP A 172 -9.82 2.05 9.84
C ASP A 172 -9.57 0.55 9.64
N THR A 173 -9.87 -0.24 10.67
CA THR A 173 -9.64 -1.67 10.68
C THR A 173 -10.54 -2.47 9.73
N SER A 174 -11.57 -1.84 9.16
CA SER A 174 -12.45 -2.47 8.16
C SER A 174 -11.85 -2.43 6.75
N ALA A 175 -10.94 -1.49 6.47
CA ALA A 175 -10.35 -1.26 5.16
C ALA A 175 -8.81 -1.26 5.17
N ASN A 176 -8.16 -1.64 6.27
CA ASN A 176 -6.70 -1.66 6.38
C ASN A 176 -6.06 -2.96 5.89
N SER A 177 -6.80 -3.84 5.25
CA SER A 177 -6.27 -5.08 4.71
C SER A 177 -6.89 -5.46 3.38
N ILE A 178 -6.12 -6.17 2.56
CA ILE A 178 -6.53 -6.73 1.27
C ILE A 178 -6.38 -8.24 1.32
N GLY A 179 -7.45 -8.98 1.02
CA GLY A 179 -7.39 -10.41 0.80
C GLY A 179 -6.57 -10.75 -0.45
N ILE A 180 -5.88 -11.87 -0.42
CA ILE A 180 -5.19 -12.43 -1.58
C ILE A 180 -5.87 -13.74 -1.92
N ALA A 181 -6.66 -13.77 -3.01
CA ALA A 181 -7.11 -15.00 -3.62
C ALA A 181 -6.11 -15.40 -4.70
N TYR A 182 -5.75 -16.66 -4.75
CA TYR A 182 -4.81 -17.17 -5.75
C TYR A 182 -5.09 -18.64 -6.05
N ASP A 183 -4.69 -19.07 -7.24
CA ASP A 183 -4.78 -20.46 -7.66
C ASP A 183 -3.58 -20.83 -8.54
N ALA A 184 -3.37 -22.11 -8.75
CA ALA A 184 -2.31 -22.61 -9.60
C ALA A 184 -2.74 -23.87 -10.36
N ILE A 185 -2.11 -24.08 -11.51
CA ILE A 185 -2.09 -25.36 -12.20
C ILE A 185 -0.63 -25.80 -12.29
N VAL A 186 -0.37 -27.08 -12.11
CA VAL A 186 0.99 -27.62 -12.04
C VAL A 186 1.10 -28.85 -12.93
N THR A 187 2.24 -29.01 -13.62
CA THR A 187 2.51 -30.22 -14.37
C THR A 187 2.61 -31.45 -13.45
N PRO A 188 2.29 -32.65 -13.95
CA PRO A 188 2.40 -33.88 -13.19
C PRO A 188 3.82 -34.09 -12.63
N VAL A 189 3.92 -34.55 -11.39
CA VAL A 189 5.18 -34.95 -10.74
C VAL A 189 5.18 -36.46 -10.47
N SER A 190 6.31 -37.13 -10.60
CA SER A 190 6.43 -38.57 -10.40
C SER A 190 6.68 -38.97 -8.95
N GLU A 191 7.08 -38.04 -8.13
CA GLU A 191 7.39 -38.26 -6.71
C GLU A 191 6.70 -37.21 -5.83
N ALA A 192 6.47 -37.55 -4.58
CA ALA A 192 5.89 -36.62 -3.62
C ALA A 192 6.83 -35.43 -3.38
N VAL A 193 6.28 -34.24 -3.45
CA VAL A 193 6.98 -32.96 -3.22
C VAL A 193 6.50 -32.34 -1.92
N THR A 194 7.43 -31.92 -1.06
CA THR A 194 7.07 -31.34 0.23
C THR A 194 7.83 -30.03 0.42
N ASN A 195 7.10 -28.95 0.75
CA ASN A 195 7.65 -27.61 1.07
C ASN A 195 8.69 -27.10 0.07
N THR A 196 8.49 -27.39 -1.20
CA THR A 196 9.40 -26.95 -2.27
C THR A 196 8.94 -25.58 -2.77
N ALA A 197 9.85 -24.60 -2.75
CA ALA A 197 9.58 -23.31 -3.38
C ALA A 197 9.60 -23.47 -4.92
N ILE A 198 8.47 -23.16 -5.56
CA ILE A 198 8.34 -23.21 -7.04
C ILE A 198 8.35 -21.82 -7.66
N ALA A 199 8.06 -20.78 -6.87
CA ALA A 199 8.07 -19.39 -7.31
C ALA A 199 8.27 -18.43 -6.13
N SER A 200 8.55 -17.19 -6.47
CA SER A 200 8.48 -16.03 -5.57
C SER A 200 7.50 -15.01 -6.13
N VAL A 201 6.60 -14.49 -5.30
CA VAL A 201 5.71 -13.37 -5.64
C VAL A 201 6.22 -12.13 -4.92
N LEU A 202 6.52 -11.08 -5.68
CA LEU A 202 6.99 -9.80 -5.16
C LEU A 202 5.86 -8.77 -5.20
N PHE A 203 5.50 -8.25 -4.04
CA PHE A 203 4.56 -7.14 -3.88
C PHE A 203 5.34 -5.84 -3.64
N ILE A 204 5.13 -4.83 -4.46
CA ILE A 204 5.68 -3.49 -4.25
C ILE A 204 4.58 -2.63 -3.66
N ILE A 205 4.81 -2.16 -2.44
CA ILE A 205 3.87 -1.32 -1.69
C ILE A 205 4.35 0.12 -1.75
N ALA A 206 3.42 1.03 -1.94
CA ALA A 206 3.68 2.48 -1.94
C ALA A 206 2.64 3.20 -1.07
N TRP A 207 2.98 4.42 -0.63
CA TRP A 207 1.98 5.33 -0.08
C TRP A 207 0.91 5.62 -1.12
N ASP A 208 -0.34 5.65 -0.69
CA ASP A 208 -1.42 6.22 -1.48
C ASP A 208 -1.40 7.73 -1.27
N ALA A 209 -0.58 8.40 -2.10
CA ALA A 209 -0.35 9.83 -2.05
C ALA A 209 -0.98 10.52 -3.27
N VAL A 210 -1.41 11.77 -3.06
CA VAL A 210 -1.95 12.66 -4.10
C VAL A 210 -0.84 13.13 -5.03
#